data_a62303114d4a47622b00dd0e33fffeca
#
_entry.id   a62303114d4a47622b00dd0e33fffeca
#
_cell.length_a   1.000
_cell.length_b   1.000
_cell.length_c   1.000
_cell.angle_alpha   90.00
_cell.angle_beta   90.00
_cell.angle_gamma   90.00
#
_symmetry.space_group_name_H-M   'P 1'
#
loop_
_entity.id
_entity.type
_entity.pdbx_description
1 polymer ?
#
loop_
_entity_poly.entity_id
_entity_poly.type
_entity_poly.pdbx_seq_one_letter_code
_entity_poly.pdbx_strand_id
1 'polypeptide(L)'
;SLYNKVPLLKKINKKYGGGRGRPTGGRGRETIIINEEDTVKRKPWEYLDYVLKMAMGVKNVNISYNQRGGTLLPGFIAKPHALGQDWSMMAPGMGFVMGSQRDITQEAALNGWLTNDTTLNSFYRTTNNTTLNLRSTVEPIVGLRLSVTANKSSSLNEEKLFRANLVGNFEYFNPVESGNYSISILSLNSAFKDRGEDYSSQVYDQFKENRLMIAQRLAAENPNYNGDLGEDGFPIGYSATSQEVLINSFVTSYTGKQVSQVNLSSFPNFPMPNWDVTFDGLNKLKFIKKYVKNITLKHTYRSTYNVNSFATSLDYVEFDEFPAMLNPGSAVYDTISGVLLSQDYFSQYEIGQVTLSENLSPLFKIDMALENSFTARFEIKKKRNITLGLNNNQLTESNESEIVIGSGYRFKDVSLNV
;
A
#
# COMPACT_ATOMS: atom_id res chain seq x y z
N SER A 1 -3.08 -33.97 -5.74
CA SER A 1 -3.01 -32.74 -4.91
C SER A 1 -2.67 -33.12 -3.48
N LEU A 2 -1.92 -32.30 -2.81
CA LEU A 2 -1.49 -32.48 -1.42
C LEU A 2 -2.69 -32.71 -0.46
N TYR A 3 -3.81 -32.09 -0.76
CA TYR A 3 -5.06 -32.18 0.02
C TYR A 3 -5.67 -33.58 0.10
N ASN A 4 -5.42 -34.44 -0.88
CA ASN A 4 -5.92 -35.82 -0.88
C ASN A 4 -5.08 -36.78 -0.02
N LYS A 5 -3.88 -36.34 0.40
CA LYS A 5 -2.97 -37.14 1.25
C LYS A 5 -3.26 -36.98 2.75
N VAL A 6 -3.98 -35.92 3.14
CA VAL A 6 -4.34 -35.64 4.55
C VAL A 6 -5.78 -36.09 4.79
N PRO A 7 -6.04 -37.09 5.66
CA PRO A 7 -7.38 -37.67 5.85
C PRO A 7 -8.49 -36.68 6.23
N LEU A 8 -8.17 -35.70 7.07
CA LEU A 8 -9.06 -34.61 7.48
C LEU A 8 -9.48 -33.74 6.30
N LEU A 9 -8.50 -33.28 5.50
CA LEU A 9 -8.74 -32.44 4.33
C LEU A 9 -9.49 -33.17 3.23
N LYS A 10 -9.26 -34.51 3.09
CA LYS A 10 -9.99 -35.38 2.18
C LYS A 10 -11.47 -35.49 2.59
N LYS A 11 -11.76 -35.60 3.90
CA LYS A 11 -13.12 -35.67 4.44
C LYS A 11 -13.89 -34.36 4.20
N ILE A 12 -13.24 -33.19 4.43
CA ILE A 12 -13.80 -31.88 4.18
C ILE A 12 -14.07 -31.67 2.69
N ASN A 13 -13.11 -32.04 1.83
CA ASN A 13 -13.27 -31.94 0.37
C ASN A 13 -14.40 -32.81 -0.15
N LYS A 14 -14.65 -34.01 0.45
CA LYS A 14 -15.78 -34.90 0.11
C LYS A 14 -17.11 -34.31 0.60
N LYS A 15 -17.13 -33.67 1.78
CA LYS A 15 -18.36 -33.09 2.37
C LYS A 15 -18.83 -31.84 1.59
N TYR A 16 -17.92 -31.04 1.10
CA TYR A 16 -18.19 -29.72 0.49
C TYR A 16 -17.72 -29.56 -0.96
N GLY A 17 -16.96 -30.53 -1.50
CA GLY A 17 -16.45 -30.50 -2.89
C GLY A 17 -17.52 -31.03 -3.83
N GLY A 18 -18.19 -30.17 -4.56
CA GLY A 18 -19.03 -30.57 -5.70
C GLY A 18 -18.16 -31.30 -6.72
N GLY A 19 -18.41 -32.62 -6.86
CA GLY A 19 -17.55 -33.53 -7.61
C GLY A 19 -17.34 -33.16 -9.08
N ARG A 20 -16.08 -33.09 -9.48
CA ARG A 20 -15.66 -33.46 -10.82
C ARG A 20 -15.44 -34.99 -10.85
N GLY A 21 -16.54 -35.75 -10.82
CA GLY A 21 -16.53 -37.17 -11.06
C GLY A 21 -17.02 -37.43 -12.48
N ARG A 22 -16.19 -38.10 -13.31
CA ARG A 22 -16.59 -38.77 -14.53
C ARG A 22 -17.80 -39.68 -14.22
N PRO A 23 -18.89 -39.71 -15.00
CA PRO A 23 -20.00 -40.59 -14.77
C PRO A 23 -19.58 -42.03 -15.12
N THR A 24 -19.30 -42.84 -14.12
CA THR A 24 -19.43 -44.27 -14.22
C THR A 24 -20.83 -44.63 -13.71
N GLY A 25 -21.59 -45.28 -14.56
CA GLY A 25 -23.01 -45.59 -14.34
C GLY A 25 -23.29 -46.35 -13.05
N GLY A 26 -24.36 -45.95 -12.38
CA GLY A 26 -24.91 -46.59 -11.19
C GLY A 26 -26.11 -45.81 -10.70
N ARG A 27 -27.31 -46.36 -10.88
CA ARG A 27 -28.61 -45.88 -10.42
C ARG A 27 -28.60 -45.54 -8.92
N GLY A 28 -29.00 -44.33 -8.55
CA GLY A 28 -29.29 -43.93 -7.19
C GLY A 28 -29.74 -42.47 -7.18
N ARG A 29 -31.05 -42.23 -7.35
CA ARG A 29 -31.68 -40.91 -7.18
C ARG A 29 -31.77 -40.62 -5.69
N GLU A 30 -30.91 -39.76 -5.14
CA GLU A 30 -31.21 -39.08 -3.88
C GLU A 30 -31.64 -37.66 -4.19
N THR A 31 -32.92 -37.43 -4.02
CA THR A 31 -33.59 -36.12 -4.05
C THR A 31 -33.21 -35.39 -2.77
N ILE A 32 -32.49 -34.29 -2.87
CA ILE A 32 -32.26 -33.38 -1.74
C ILE A 32 -33.55 -32.59 -1.56
N ILE A 33 -34.34 -32.95 -0.56
CA ILE A 33 -35.47 -32.17 -0.05
C ILE A 33 -34.85 -31.05 0.80
N ILE A 34 -35.02 -29.80 0.37
CA ILE A 34 -34.71 -28.61 1.19
C ILE A 34 -35.92 -28.43 2.10
N ASN A 35 -35.83 -28.85 3.34
CA ASN A 35 -36.78 -28.46 4.37
C ASN A 35 -36.39 -27.06 4.87
N GLU A 36 -37.29 -26.10 4.65
CA GLU A 36 -37.33 -24.82 5.38
C GLU A 36 -37.73 -25.14 6.81
N GLU A 37 -36.84 -25.01 7.73
CA GLU A 37 -36.91 -24.84 9.18
C GLU A 37 -35.74 -25.58 9.86
N ASP A 38 -34.58 -24.89 9.88
CA ASP A 38 -33.58 -25.17 10.90
C ASP A 38 -32.72 -23.91 11.13
N THR A 39 -33.16 -23.10 12.10
CA THR A 39 -32.28 -22.18 12.80
C THR A 39 -31.32 -22.94 13.70
N VAL A 40 -30.47 -23.77 13.10
CA VAL A 40 -29.48 -24.56 13.81
C VAL A 40 -28.38 -23.64 14.28
N LYS A 41 -28.22 -23.44 15.59
CA LYS A 41 -27.01 -22.93 16.23
C LYS A 41 -25.82 -23.77 15.76
N ARG A 42 -25.09 -23.25 14.77
CA ARG A 42 -23.94 -23.95 14.17
C ARG A 42 -22.86 -24.14 15.23
N LYS A 43 -22.37 -25.38 15.37
CA LYS A 43 -21.30 -25.73 16.32
C LYS A 43 -19.99 -25.03 15.92
N PRO A 44 -19.14 -24.56 16.86
CA PRO A 44 -17.88 -23.83 16.55
C PRO A 44 -16.97 -24.58 15.57
N TRP A 45 -17.01 -25.90 15.55
CA TRP A 45 -16.24 -26.76 14.64
C TRP A 45 -16.63 -26.60 13.14
N GLU A 46 -17.85 -26.15 12.85
CA GLU A 46 -18.27 -25.91 11.45
C GLU A 46 -17.60 -24.68 10.86
N TYR A 47 -17.30 -23.66 11.66
CA TYR A 47 -16.52 -22.51 11.21
C TYR A 47 -15.11 -22.91 10.81
N LEU A 48 -14.48 -23.84 11.54
CA LEU A 48 -13.15 -24.35 11.19
C LEU A 48 -13.18 -25.10 9.85
N ASP A 49 -14.21 -25.88 9.59
CA ASP A 49 -14.41 -26.58 8.31
C ASP A 49 -14.53 -25.58 7.14
N TYR A 50 -15.20 -24.43 7.34
CA TYR A 50 -15.29 -23.37 6.32
C TYR A 50 -13.96 -22.67 6.10
N VAL A 51 -13.21 -22.35 7.16
CA VAL A 51 -11.88 -21.76 7.06
C VAL A 51 -10.92 -22.70 6.35
N LEU A 52 -10.93 -23.98 6.70
CA LEU A 52 -10.11 -25.00 6.03
C LEU A 52 -10.52 -25.18 4.57
N LYS A 53 -11.81 -25.11 4.27
CA LYS A 53 -12.29 -25.16 2.88
C LYS A 53 -11.86 -23.94 2.09
N MET A 54 -11.91 -22.74 2.66
CA MET A 54 -11.36 -21.53 2.05
C MET A 54 -9.86 -21.67 1.79
N ALA A 55 -9.09 -22.18 2.77
CA ALA A 55 -7.67 -22.44 2.61
C ALA A 55 -7.40 -23.47 1.50
N MET A 56 -8.22 -24.51 1.38
CA MET A 56 -8.16 -25.49 0.28
C MET A 56 -8.57 -24.92 -1.08
N GLY A 57 -9.31 -23.82 -1.08
CA GLY A 57 -9.69 -23.06 -2.28
C GLY A 57 -8.54 -22.27 -2.88
N VAL A 58 -7.43 -22.08 -2.16
CA VAL A 58 -6.23 -21.39 -2.66
C VAL A 58 -5.64 -22.18 -3.82
N LYS A 59 -5.60 -21.55 -4.99
CA LYS A 59 -5.09 -22.15 -6.23
C LYS A 59 -3.62 -21.85 -6.43
N ASN A 60 -3.25 -20.62 -6.19
CA ASN A 60 -1.88 -20.18 -6.27
C ASN A 60 -1.61 -19.08 -5.25
N VAL A 61 -0.36 -18.99 -4.84
CA VAL A 61 0.22 -17.86 -4.12
C VAL A 61 1.49 -17.50 -4.84
N ASN A 62 1.62 -16.25 -5.21
CA ASN A 62 2.81 -15.69 -5.85
C ASN A 62 3.31 -14.54 -4.97
N ILE A 63 4.58 -14.63 -4.57
CA ILE A 63 5.29 -13.59 -3.84
C ILE A 63 6.45 -13.16 -4.71
N SER A 64 6.46 -11.91 -5.12
CA SER A 64 7.54 -11.32 -5.90
C SER A 64 8.15 -10.17 -5.11
N TYR A 65 9.41 -10.32 -4.76
CA TYR A 65 10.24 -9.26 -4.19
C TYR A 65 11.31 -8.91 -5.23
N ASN A 66 11.34 -7.64 -5.60
CA ASN A 66 12.33 -7.13 -6.55
C ASN A 66 13.06 -5.95 -5.89
N GLN A 67 14.38 -6.03 -5.88
CA GLN A 67 15.23 -4.95 -5.42
C GLN A 67 16.19 -4.59 -6.54
N ARG A 68 16.25 -3.31 -6.88
CA ARG A 68 17.18 -2.75 -7.85
C ARG A 68 17.94 -1.62 -7.19
N GLY A 69 19.25 -1.71 -7.22
CA GLY A 69 20.13 -0.69 -6.67
C GLY A 69 21.22 -0.29 -7.63
N GLY A 70 21.78 0.87 -7.42
CA GLY A 70 22.93 1.38 -8.13
C GLY A 70 23.76 2.28 -7.22
N THR A 71 25.08 2.28 -7.40
CA THR A 71 25.99 3.13 -6.63
C THR A 71 26.92 3.87 -7.56
N LEU A 72 27.07 5.17 -7.37
CA LEU A 72 28.03 6.02 -8.05
C LEU A 72 29.08 6.49 -7.04
N LEU A 73 30.34 6.12 -7.28
CA LEU A 73 31.49 6.56 -6.48
C LEU A 73 32.29 7.59 -7.28
N PRO A 74 32.15 8.89 -7.00
CA PRO A 74 32.90 9.93 -7.69
C PRO A 74 34.35 9.99 -7.22
N GLY A 75 35.19 10.60 -8.06
CA GLY A 75 36.60 10.79 -7.70
C GLY A 75 37.47 9.53 -7.73
N PHE A 76 36.94 8.42 -8.25
CA PHE A 76 37.67 7.16 -8.35
C PHE A 76 38.83 7.28 -9.34
N ILE A 77 40.06 6.96 -8.91
CA ILE A 77 41.32 7.16 -9.68
C ILE A 77 41.91 5.85 -10.21
N ALA A 78 41.50 4.71 -9.63
CA ALA A 78 41.97 3.41 -10.09
C ALA A 78 41.51 3.14 -11.53
N LYS A 79 42.25 2.32 -12.28
CA LYS A 79 41.98 2.01 -13.69
C LYS A 79 41.34 0.63 -13.80
N PRO A 80 39.99 0.53 -13.90
CA PRO A 80 39.33 -0.76 -14.02
C PRO A 80 39.73 -1.50 -15.30
N HIS A 81 40.01 -2.78 -15.16
CA HIS A 81 40.31 -3.69 -16.25
C HIS A 81 39.24 -4.79 -16.37
N ALA A 82 39.62 -6.04 -16.35
CA ALA A 82 38.68 -7.15 -16.43
C ALA A 82 37.74 -7.18 -15.22
N LEU A 83 36.43 -7.41 -15.46
CA LEU A 83 35.36 -7.41 -14.46
C LEU A 83 35.22 -6.11 -13.67
N GLY A 84 35.63 -4.97 -14.25
CA GLY A 84 35.51 -3.67 -13.57
C GLY A 84 36.47 -3.47 -12.38
N GLN A 85 37.47 -4.35 -12.21
CA GLN A 85 38.46 -4.27 -11.15
C GLN A 85 39.79 -3.72 -11.64
N ASP A 86 40.41 -2.87 -10.83
CA ASP A 86 41.85 -2.66 -10.86
C ASP A 86 42.50 -3.70 -9.95
N TRP A 87 43.17 -4.67 -10.56
CA TRP A 87 43.77 -5.80 -9.83
C TRP A 87 45.01 -5.42 -9.03
N SER A 88 45.63 -4.27 -9.34
CA SER A 88 46.79 -3.78 -8.58
C SER A 88 46.40 -3.13 -7.26
N MET A 89 45.28 -2.42 -7.27
CA MET A 89 44.70 -1.76 -6.09
C MET A 89 43.58 -2.56 -5.44
N MET A 90 43.15 -3.67 -6.05
CA MET A 90 41.98 -4.45 -5.65
C MET A 90 40.68 -3.59 -5.53
N ALA A 91 40.58 -2.60 -6.41
CA ALA A 91 39.58 -1.54 -6.37
C ALA A 91 38.55 -1.65 -7.54
N PRO A 92 37.27 -1.36 -7.33
CA PRO A 92 36.60 -0.89 -6.10
C PRO A 92 36.13 -2.04 -5.19
N GLY A 93 36.62 -3.24 -5.38
CA GLY A 93 36.22 -4.46 -4.70
C GLY A 93 35.07 -5.21 -5.41
N MET A 94 35.13 -6.54 -5.36
CA MET A 94 34.16 -7.41 -6.06
C MET A 94 32.71 -7.17 -5.59
N GLY A 95 32.51 -6.82 -4.30
CA GLY A 95 31.18 -6.51 -3.78
C GLY A 95 30.54 -5.35 -4.52
N PHE A 96 31.25 -4.26 -4.73
CA PHE A 96 30.78 -3.09 -5.47
C PHE A 96 30.46 -3.43 -6.92
N VAL A 97 31.37 -4.12 -7.61
CA VAL A 97 31.18 -4.55 -9.02
C VAL A 97 29.97 -5.46 -9.18
N MET A 98 29.72 -6.32 -8.20
CA MET A 98 28.56 -7.22 -8.18
C MET A 98 27.24 -6.52 -7.71
N GLY A 99 27.28 -5.20 -7.51
CA GLY A 99 26.09 -4.41 -7.18
C GLY A 99 25.73 -4.33 -5.71
N SER A 100 26.68 -4.60 -4.79
CA SER A 100 26.48 -4.37 -3.36
C SER A 100 26.21 -2.90 -3.10
N GLN A 101 25.18 -2.60 -2.27
CA GLN A 101 24.81 -1.25 -1.84
C GLN A 101 25.52 -0.83 -0.53
N ARG A 102 26.51 -1.61 -0.09
CA ARG A 102 27.32 -1.21 1.07
C ARG A 102 28.07 0.08 0.78
N ASP A 103 28.05 1.02 1.70
CA ASP A 103 28.87 2.22 1.61
C ASP A 103 30.36 1.83 1.69
N ILE A 104 31.10 2.13 0.63
CA ILE A 104 32.52 1.86 0.51
C ILE A 104 33.36 3.14 0.50
N THR A 105 32.76 4.31 0.75
CA THR A 105 33.46 5.61 0.68
C THR A 105 34.65 5.69 1.60
N GLN A 106 34.49 5.27 2.87
CA GLN A 106 35.58 5.25 3.84
C GLN A 106 36.68 4.25 3.45
N GLU A 107 36.29 3.05 3.00
CA GLU A 107 37.22 2.03 2.52
C GLU A 107 38.01 2.57 1.29
N ALA A 108 37.32 3.24 0.38
CA ALA A 108 37.94 3.83 -0.81
C ALA A 108 38.93 4.95 -0.45
N ALA A 109 38.59 5.79 0.54
CA ALA A 109 39.49 6.82 1.06
C ALA A 109 40.74 6.23 1.71
N LEU A 110 40.56 5.26 2.61
CA LEU A 110 41.67 4.61 3.34
C LEU A 110 42.63 3.86 2.41
N ASN A 111 42.12 3.26 1.34
CA ASN A 111 42.94 2.54 0.37
C ASN A 111 43.50 3.42 -0.76
N GLY A 112 43.26 4.75 -0.71
CA GLY A 112 43.76 5.67 -1.71
C GLY A 112 43.15 5.51 -3.10
N TRP A 113 41.89 5.03 -3.16
CA TRP A 113 41.18 4.86 -4.44
C TRP A 113 40.55 6.14 -4.94
N LEU A 114 40.51 7.19 -4.12
CA LEU A 114 39.86 8.46 -4.42
C LEU A 114 40.88 9.59 -4.64
N THR A 115 40.51 10.55 -5.44
CA THR A 115 41.27 11.79 -5.63
C THR A 115 41.26 12.65 -4.35
N ASN A 116 42.38 13.29 -4.05
CA ASN A 116 42.50 14.28 -2.98
C ASN A 116 42.02 15.68 -3.43
N ASP A 117 41.29 15.80 -4.52
CA ASP A 117 40.80 17.08 -5.03
C ASP A 117 39.75 17.64 -4.06
N THR A 118 40.11 18.74 -3.39
CA THR A 118 39.20 19.43 -2.44
C THR A 118 38.09 20.19 -3.15
N THR A 119 38.14 20.34 -4.47
CA THR A 119 37.14 21.02 -5.29
C THR A 119 36.16 20.05 -5.95
N LEU A 120 36.33 18.73 -5.71
CA LEU A 120 35.40 17.70 -6.23
C LEU A 120 33.97 18.05 -5.84
N ASN A 121 33.11 18.25 -6.85
CA ASN A 121 31.71 18.63 -6.68
C ASN A 121 30.74 17.58 -7.29
N SER A 122 31.11 16.31 -7.19
CA SER A 122 30.27 15.20 -7.62
C SER A 122 29.82 14.41 -6.40
N PHE A 123 28.52 14.08 -6.34
CA PHE A 123 27.95 13.37 -5.20
C PHE A 123 28.19 11.85 -5.29
N TYR A 124 28.58 11.27 -4.18
CA TYR A 124 28.35 9.86 -3.96
C TYR A 124 26.82 9.66 -3.93
N ARG A 125 26.34 8.73 -4.75
CA ARG A 125 24.90 8.49 -4.89
C ARG A 125 24.62 7.03 -4.80
N THR A 126 23.65 6.66 -3.97
CA THR A 126 23.04 5.33 -4.00
C THR A 126 21.56 5.43 -4.38
N THR A 127 21.10 4.46 -5.15
CA THR A 127 19.68 4.31 -5.49
C THR A 127 19.22 2.93 -5.07
N ASN A 128 18.10 2.84 -4.38
CA ASN A 128 17.51 1.57 -3.98
C ASN A 128 16.00 1.59 -4.23
N ASN A 129 15.56 0.78 -5.20
CA ASN A 129 14.16 0.62 -5.52
C ASN A 129 13.71 -0.77 -5.11
N THR A 130 12.77 -0.85 -4.18
CA THR A 130 12.19 -2.10 -3.71
C THR A 130 10.72 -2.21 -4.09
N THR A 131 10.31 -3.39 -4.52
CA THR A 131 8.91 -3.68 -4.85
C THR A 131 8.54 -5.05 -4.31
N LEU A 132 7.52 -5.09 -3.47
CA LEU A 132 6.91 -6.32 -2.96
C LEU A 132 5.50 -6.44 -3.57
N ASN A 133 5.25 -7.55 -4.27
CA ASN A 133 3.94 -7.88 -4.80
C ASN A 133 3.52 -9.25 -4.28
N LEU A 134 2.39 -9.28 -3.60
CA LEU A 134 1.75 -10.49 -3.12
C LEU A 134 0.48 -10.70 -3.95
N ARG A 135 0.30 -11.90 -4.48
CA ARG A 135 -0.91 -12.27 -5.22
C ARG A 135 -1.36 -13.67 -4.85
N SER A 136 -2.63 -13.82 -4.56
CA SER A 136 -3.27 -15.11 -4.35
C SER A 136 -4.59 -15.20 -5.10
N THR A 137 -4.89 -16.38 -5.63
CA THR A 137 -6.19 -16.66 -6.23
C THR A 137 -6.84 -17.77 -5.45
N VAL A 138 -8.05 -17.51 -4.98
CA VAL A 138 -8.86 -18.42 -4.16
C VAL A 138 -10.18 -18.72 -4.88
N GLU A 139 -10.56 -19.99 -4.96
CA GLU A 139 -11.86 -20.44 -5.45
C GLU A 139 -12.59 -21.16 -4.32
N PRO A 140 -13.26 -20.45 -3.40
CA PRO A 140 -13.90 -21.05 -2.22
C PRO A 140 -15.07 -21.95 -2.60
N ILE A 141 -15.79 -21.58 -3.65
CA ILE A 141 -16.88 -22.36 -4.25
C ILE A 141 -16.75 -22.35 -5.78
N VAL A 142 -17.36 -23.32 -6.42
CA VAL A 142 -17.31 -23.44 -7.88
C VAL A 142 -17.99 -22.23 -8.55
N GLY A 143 -17.23 -21.52 -9.35
CA GLY A 143 -17.71 -20.33 -10.05
C GLY A 143 -17.49 -19.01 -9.27
N LEU A 144 -16.97 -19.03 -8.05
CA LEU A 144 -16.52 -17.83 -7.34
C LEU A 144 -15.00 -17.79 -7.33
N ARG A 145 -14.42 -16.82 -8.03
CA ARG A 145 -12.99 -16.57 -8.05
C ARG A 145 -12.71 -15.26 -7.34
N LEU A 146 -11.84 -15.33 -6.35
CA LEU A 146 -11.32 -14.19 -5.60
C LEU A 146 -9.80 -14.08 -5.89
N SER A 147 -9.38 -12.99 -6.49
CA SER A 147 -7.96 -12.65 -6.64
C SER A 147 -7.62 -11.57 -5.63
N VAL A 148 -6.71 -11.86 -4.73
CA VAL A 148 -6.24 -10.94 -3.68
C VAL A 148 -4.83 -10.50 -4.05
N THR A 149 -4.57 -9.20 -3.97
CA THR A 149 -3.24 -8.61 -4.22
C THR A 149 -2.87 -7.65 -3.10
N ALA A 150 -1.60 -7.58 -2.76
CA ALA A 150 -1.08 -6.58 -1.84
C ALA A 150 0.29 -6.12 -2.34
N ASN A 151 0.49 -4.81 -2.42
CA ASN A 151 1.65 -4.22 -3.06
C ASN A 151 2.30 -3.18 -2.14
N LYS A 152 3.63 -3.16 -2.17
CA LYS A 152 4.44 -2.10 -1.53
C LYS A 152 5.58 -1.77 -2.47
N SER A 153 5.84 -0.49 -2.70
CA SER A 153 7.02 -0.02 -3.42
C SER A 153 7.65 1.15 -2.68
N SER A 154 8.97 1.19 -2.72
CA SER A 154 9.76 2.28 -2.14
C SER A 154 10.93 2.56 -3.06
N SER A 155 11.14 3.82 -3.36
CA SER A 155 12.34 4.32 -4.03
C SER A 155 13.07 5.23 -3.05
N LEU A 156 14.32 4.92 -2.79
CA LEU A 156 15.19 5.70 -1.92
C LEU A 156 16.46 6.05 -2.69
N ASN A 157 16.78 7.33 -2.74
CA ASN A 157 18.01 7.87 -3.30
C ASN A 157 18.76 8.59 -2.18
N GLU A 158 19.97 8.17 -1.91
CA GLU A 158 20.90 8.86 -0.99
C GLU A 158 21.95 9.59 -1.80
N GLU A 159 22.16 10.84 -1.50
CA GLU A 159 23.20 11.69 -2.10
C GLU A 159 24.00 12.34 -0.99
N LYS A 160 25.33 12.27 -1.10
CA LYS A 160 26.24 12.95 -0.18
C LYS A 160 27.51 13.34 -0.90
N LEU A 161 28.03 14.50 -0.60
CA LEU A 161 29.33 14.92 -1.09
C LEU A 161 30.39 14.29 -0.17
N PHE A 162 31.23 13.43 -0.71
CA PHE A 162 32.34 12.81 0.00
C PHE A 162 33.64 13.19 -0.68
N ARG A 163 34.45 14.01 -0.04
CA ARG A 163 35.70 14.53 -0.59
C ARG A 163 36.73 14.85 0.48
N ALA A 164 37.98 15.02 0.06
CA ALA A 164 39.04 15.52 0.92
C ALA A 164 38.79 16.97 1.38
N ASN A 165 39.03 17.24 2.66
CA ASN A 165 39.12 18.60 3.18
C ASN A 165 40.51 19.20 2.92
N LEU A 166 40.73 20.46 3.31
CA LEU A 166 42.01 21.19 3.14
C LEU A 166 43.19 20.55 3.89
N VAL A 167 42.96 19.68 4.85
CA VAL A 167 43.96 18.95 5.63
C VAL A 167 44.24 17.57 5.05
N GLY A 168 43.46 17.15 4.04
CA GLY A 168 43.59 15.85 3.38
C GLY A 168 42.72 14.73 4.01
N ASN A 169 41.87 15.05 4.97
CA ASN A 169 40.92 14.10 5.55
C ASN A 169 39.65 14.07 4.69
N PHE A 170 39.10 12.86 4.51
CA PHE A 170 37.83 12.69 3.78
C PHE A 170 36.65 12.86 4.74
N GLU A 171 35.67 13.66 4.34
CA GLU A 171 34.50 14.00 5.12
C GLU A 171 33.23 13.97 4.26
N TYR A 172 32.08 13.74 4.93
CA TYR A 172 30.77 13.84 4.33
C TYR A 172 30.23 15.26 4.47
N PHE A 173 29.63 15.75 3.40
CA PHE A 173 28.94 17.03 3.38
C PHE A 173 27.52 16.83 2.85
N ASN A 174 26.54 17.42 3.52
CA ASN A 174 25.15 17.49 3.11
C ASN A 174 24.56 16.13 2.67
N PRO A 175 24.50 15.13 3.55
CA PRO A 175 23.81 13.89 3.23
C PRO A 175 22.32 14.17 3.09
N VAL A 176 21.74 13.79 1.95
CA VAL A 176 20.31 13.94 1.64
C VAL A 176 19.77 12.61 1.16
N GLU A 177 18.72 12.13 1.80
CA GLU A 177 17.89 11.05 1.32
C GLU A 177 16.63 11.63 0.70
N SER A 178 16.23 11.11 -0.44
CA SER A 178 14.99 11.50 -1.11
C SER A 178 14.32 10.28 -1.75
N GLY A 179 13.02 10.36 -1.94
CA GLY A 179 12.35 9.23 -2.55
C GLY A 179 10.85 9.39 -2.69
N ASN A 180 10.23 8.24 -2.96
CA ASN A 180 8.79 8.08 -2.96
C ASN A 180 8.40 6.73 -2.36
N TYR A 181 7.16 6.64 -1.91
CA TYR A 181 6.67 5.47 -1.24
C TYR A 181 5.21 5.21 -1.63
N SER A 182 4.87 3.95 -1.84
CA SER A 182 3.51 3.53 -2.19
C SER A 182 3.18 2.19 -1.54
N ILE A 183 2.00 2.08 -0.95
CA ILE A 183 1.54 0.84 -0.31
C ILE A 183 0.04 0.66 -0.47
N SER A 184 -0.39 -0.56 -0.71
CA SER A 184 -1.82 -0.89 -0.67
C SER A 184 -2.34 -0.84 0.78
N ILE A 185 -3.49 -0.18 0.96
CA ILE A 185 -4.12 0.02 2.27
C ILE A 185 -5.62 -0.26 2.19
N LEU A 186 -6.27 -0.45 3.34
CA LEU A 186 -7.70 -0.67 3.39
C LEU A 186 -8.40 0.60 3.90
N SER A 187 -9.17 1.26 3.01
CA SER A 187 -9.93 2.50 3.29
C SER A 187 -11.44 2.34 3.16
N LEU A 188 -11.93 1.11 3.01
CA LEU A 188 -13.33 0.81 2.73
C LEU A 188 -14.29 1.36 3.79
N ASN A 189 -13.86 1.46 5.07
CA ASN A 189 -14.65 1.99 6.17
C ASN A 189 -15.08 3.45 5.99
N SER A 190 -14.30 4.23 5.23
CA SER A 190 -14.60 5.64 4.93
C SER A 190 -15.22 5.85 3.54
N ALA A 191 -15.23 4.81 2.68
CA ALA A 191 -15.63 4.90 1.27
C ALA A 191 -17.10 5.24 1.04
N PHE A 192 -17.96 4.83 1.98
CA PHE A 192 -19.41 4.92 1.86
C PHE A 192 -20.05 5.76 2.97
N LYS A 193 -19.24 6.54 3.70
CA LYS A 193 -19.80 7.48 4.67
C LYS A 193 -20.48 8.63 3.92
N ASP A 194 -21.71 8.93 4.34
CA ASP A 194 -22.50 10.00 3.75
C ASP A 194 -21.84 11.35 4.01
N ARG A 195 -22.01 12.25 3.04
CA ARG A 195 -21.75 13.67 3.18
C ARG A 195 -23.07 14.35 3.55
N GLY A 196 -23.03 15.22 4.53
CA GLY A 196 -24.18 16.06 4.86
C GLY A 196 -24.56 16.97 3.68
N GLU A 197 -25.77 17.51 3.73
CA GLU A 197 -26.29 18.46 2.72
C GLU A 197 -25.38 19.69 2.59
N ASP A 198 -24.66 20.05 3.65
CA ASP A 198 -23.71 21.18 3.72
C ASP A 198 -22.28 20.81 3.29
N TYR A 199 -22.09 19.74 2.54
CA TYR A 199 -20.76 19.19 2.20
C TYR A 199 -19.90 18.82 3.40
N SER A 200 -20.47 18.73 4.59
CA SER A 200 -19.79 18.25 5.78
C SER A 200 -19.39 16.79 5.63
N SER A 201 -18.24 16.43 6.16
CA SER A 201 -17.72 15.06 6.09
C SER A 201 -17.41 14.55 7.49
N GLN A 202 -18.13 13.51 7.91
CA GLN A 202 -17.87 12.82 9.18
C GLN A 202 -16.42 12.35 9.32
N VAL A 203 -15.80 11.93 8.20
CA VAL A 203 -14.39 11.51 8.18
C VAL A 203 -13.45 12.67 8.40
N TYR A 204 -13.80 13.85 7.85
CA TYR A 204 -13.02 15.07 8.06
C TYR A 204 -13.12 15.57 9.50
N ASP A 205 -14.31 15.47 10.12
CA ASP A 205 -14.46 15.81 11.53
C ASP A 205 -13.65 14.86 12.42
N GLN A 206 -13.69 13.56 12.16
CA GLN A 206 -12.80 12.58 12.80
C GLN A 206 -11.32 12.90 12.58
N PHE A 207 -10.94 13.35 11.38
CA PHE A 207 -9.57 13.78 11.11
C PHE A 207 -9.15 14.94 12.01
N LYS A 208 -10.01 15.94 12.22
CA LYS A 208 -9.73 17.06 13.12
C LYS A 208 -9.60 16.61 14.58
N GLU A 209 -10.51 15.76 15.05
CA GLU A 209 -10.50 15.21 16.41
C GLU A 209 -9.28 14.31 16.67
N ASN A 210 -8.93 13.47 15.71
CA ASN A 210 -7.81 12.57 15.85
C ASN A 210 -6.46 13.28 15.99
N ARG A 211 -6.32 14.53 15.50
CA ARG A 211 -5.05 15.27 15.58
C ARG A 211 -4.55 15.42 17.00
N LEU A 212 -5.43 15.82 17.94
CA LEU A 212 -5.03 15.99 19.33
C LEU A 212 -4.60 14.66 19.96
N MET A 213 -5.36 13.58 19.71
CA MET A 213 -5.04 12.26 20.26
C MET A 213 -3.72 11.69 19.66
N ILE A 214 -3.47 11.92 18.38
CA ILE A 214 -2.22 11.54 17.72
C ILE A 214 -1.06 12.36 18.27
N ALA A 215 -1.20 13.67 18.42
CA ALA A 215 -0.18 14.55 18.99
C ALA A 215 0.22 14.11 20.39
N GLN A 216 -0.76 13.80 21.25
CA GLN A 216 -0.52 13.29 22.61
C GLN A 216 0.22 11.95 22.60
N ARG A 217 -0.09 11.05 21.66
CA ARG A 217 0.64 9.78 21.52
C ARG A 217 2.08 9.99 21.06
N LEU A 218 2.30 10.84 20.05
CA LEU A 218 3.64 11.19 19.58
C LEU A 218 4.50 11.78 20.70
N ALA A 219 3.92 12.70 21.47
CA ALA A 219 4.57 13.29 22.62
C ALA A 219 4.89 12.27 23.73
N ALA A 220 3.96 11.35 24.01
CA ALA A 220 4.17 10.30 25.00
C ALA A 220 5.24 9.26 24.59
N GLU A 221 5.41 9.03 23.29
CA GLU A 221 6.44 8.11 22.76
C GLU A 221 7.82 8.80 22.64
N ASN A 222 7.90 10.13 22.58
CA ASN A 222 9.15 10.88 22.45
C ASN A 222 9.79 11.19 23.82
N PRO A 223 10.93 10.60 24.15
CA PRO A 223 11.62 10.87 25.45
C PRO A 223 12.19 12.29 25.53
N ASN A 224 12.33 12.99 24.41
CA ASN A 224 12.82 14.37 24.35
C ASN A 224 11.70 15.42 24.60
N TYR A 225 10.45 14.97 24.73
CA TYR A 225 9.34 15.86 25.04
C TYR A 225 9.38 16.29 26.52
N ASN A 226 9.33 17.60 26.76
CA ASN A 226 9.49 18.18 28.09
C ASN A 226 8.19 18.27 28.91
N GLY A 227 7.04 17.92 28.30
CA GLY A 227 5.72 17.98 28.97
C GLY A 227 4.94 19.28 28.76
N ASP A 228 5.48 20.24 28.01
CA ASP A 228 4.82 21.52 27.77
C ASP A 228 3.66 21.41 26.79
N LEU A 229 2.57 22.15 27.09
CA LEU A 229 1.40 22.24 26.22
C LEU A 229 1.25 23.68 25.70
N GLY A 230 0.83 23.80 24.45
CA GLY A 230 0.37 25.04 23.88
C GLY A 230 -1.00 25.48 24.45
N GLU A 231 -1.40 26.71 24.22
CA GLU A 231 -2.73 27.22 24.68
C GLU A 231 -3.90 26.50 24.01
N ASP A 232 -3.68 25.92 22.82
CA ASP A 232 -4.64 25.08 22.08
C ASP A 232 -4.75 23.64 22.63
N GLY A 233 -3.97 23.32 23.65
CA GLY A 233 -3.91 22.00 24.29
C GLY A 233 -3.10 20.96 23.56
N PHE A 234 -2.44 21.32 22.45
CA PHE A 234 -1.48 20.43 21.75
C PHE A 234 -0.12 20.44 22.46
N PRO A 235 0.60 19.30 22.49
CA PRO A 235 1.96 19.25 22.98
C PRO A 235 2.89 20.16 22.15
N ILE A 236 3.76 20.93 22.82
CA ILE A 236 4.83 21.66 22.13
C ILE A 236 5.74 20.65 21.45
N GLY A 237 6.00 20.83 20.15
CA GLY A 237 6.69 19.87 19.30
C GLY A 237 5.78 19.08 18.37
N TYR A 238 4.45 19.05 18.67
CA TYR A 238 3.46 18.30 17.89
C TYR A 238 2.17 19.10 17.78
N SER A 239 2.20 20.23 17.07
CA SER A 239 1.05 21.10 16.87
C SER A 239 -0.04 20.44 16.02
N ALA A 240 -1.20 21.09 15.94
CA ALA A 240 -2.30 20.67 15.07
C ALA A 240 -1.93 20.61 13.57
N THR A 241 -0.86 21.27 13.17
CA THR A 241 -0.36 21.37 11.79
C THR A 241 0.97 20.66 11.57
N SER A 242 1.53 20.05 12.60
CA SER A 242 2.72 19.19 12.50
C SER A 242 2.51 18.09 11.47
N GLN A 243 3.51 17.85 10.62
CA GLN A 243 3.46 16.87 9.54
C GLN A 243 3.10 15.47 10.05
N GLU A 244 3.74 15.02 11.14
CA GLU A 244 3.52 13.72 11.74
C GLU A 244 2.09 13.59 12.29
N VAL A 245 1.56 14.66 12.90
CA VAL A 245 0.20 14.72 13.41
C VAL A 245 -0.80 14.64 12.25
N LEU A 246 -0.59 15.43 11.21
CA LEU A 246 -1.47 15.47 10.05
C LEU A 246 -1.51 14.14 9.29
N ILE A 247 -0.35 13.57 8.96
CA ILE A 247 -0.28 12.30 8.19
C ILE A 247 -0.92 11.16 8.97
N ASN A 248 -0.56 11.00 10.25
CA ASN A 248 -1.07 9.90 11.06
C ASN A 248 -2.58 10.04 11.33
N SER A 249 -3.07 11.27 11.54
CA SER A 249 -4.52 11.53 11.67
C SER A 249 -5.27 11.25 10.37
N PHE A 250 -4.69 11.62 9.23
CA PHE A 250 -5.22 11.33 7.91
C PHE A 250 -5.36 9.82 7.68
N VAL A 251 -4.28 9.07 7.86
CA VAL A 251 -4.28 7.61 7.68
C VAL A 251 -5.28 6.96 8.63
N THR A 252 -5.33 7.37 9.91
CA THR A 252 -6.24 6.85 10.92
C THR A 252 -7.69 7.04 10.51
N SER A 253 -8.08 8.26 10.17
CA SER A 253 -9.47 8.63 9.87
C SER A 253 -9.97 7.95 8.58
N TYR A 254 -9.15 7.95 7.53
CA TYR A 254 -9.54 7.38 6.24
C TYR A 254 -9.44 5.86 6.16
N THR A 255 -8.67 5.21 7.03
CA THR A 255 -8.69 3.73 7.17
C THR A 255 -9.73 3.24 8.17
N GLY A 256 -10.27 4.13 9.00
CA GLY A 256 -11.23 3.78 10.06
C GLY A 256 -10.62 2.96 11.19
N LYS A 257 -9.31 3.05 11.38
CA LYS A 257 -8.62 2.44 12.52
C LYS A 257 -8.81 3.30 13.78
N GLN A 258 -8.70 2.67 14.94
CA GLN A 258 -8.64 3.41 16.20
C GLN A 258 -7.26 4.05 16.36
N VAL A 259 -7.22 5.24 16.92
CA VAL A 259 -5.97 5.97 17.18
C VAL A 259 -4.95 5.12 17.96
N SER A 260 -5.39 4.31 18.93
CA SER A 260 -4.53 3.42 19.73
C SER A 260 -3.87 2.29 18.93
N GLN A 261 -4.40 1.96 17.75
CA GLN A 261 -3.94 0.82 16.93
C GLN A 261 -3.10 1.22 15.71
N VAL A 262 -2.99 2.52 15.45
CA VAL A 262 -2.22 3.03 14.32
C VAL A 262 -0.74 3.08 14.69
N ASN A 263 0.10 2.63 13.76
CA ASN A 263 1.53 2.90 13.82
C ASN A 263 1.78 4.37 13.46
N LEU A 264 2.50 5.09 14.29
CA LEU A 264 2.80 6.51 14.14
C LEU A 264 3.95 6.76 13.15
N SER A 265 3.93 6.04 12.03
CA SER A 265 4.90 6.20 10.95
C SER A 265 4.22 6.70 9.68
N SER A 266 4.81 7.70 9.04
CA SER A 266 4.38 8.16 7.71
C SER A 266 4.54 7.09 6.62
N PHE A 267 5.30 6.01 6.90
CA PHE A 267 5.60 4.90 5.99
C PHE A 267 5.11 3.56 6.54
N PRO A 268 3.83 3.19 6.40
CA PRO A 268 3.29 1.92 6.89
C PRO A 268 4.04 0.71 6.34
N ASN A 269 4.32 -0.30 7.18
CA ASN A 269 5.17 -1.42 6.78
C ASN A 269 4.44 -2.57 6.08
N PHE A 270 3.17 -2.81 6.42
CA PHE A 270 2.43 -3.98 5.95
C PHE A 270 1.39 -3.61 4.89
N PRO A 271 1.51 -4.13 3.65
CA PRO A 271 0.51 -3.90 2.62
C PRO A 271 -0.79 -4.65 2.94
N MET A 272 -1.90 -3.94 2.80
CA MET A 272 -3.25 -4.47 3.00
C MET A 272 -3.80 -5.04 1.68
N PRO A 273 -4.76 -5.98 1.75
CA PRO A 273 -5.27 -6.63 0.56
C PRO A 273 -6.19 -5.72 -0.27
N ASN A 274 -5.96 -5.72 -1.56
CA ASN A 274 -6.87 -5.35 -2.63
C ASN A 274 -7.47 -6.63 -3.23
N TRP A 275 -8.65 -6.58 -3.83
CA TRP A 275 -9.27 -7.79 -4.38
C TRP A 275 -10.09 -7.55 -5.65
N ASP A 276 -10.18 -8.62 -6.43
CA ASP A 276 -11.05 -8.75 -7.58
C ASP A 276 -11.92 -10.01 -7.39
N VAL A 277 -13.22 -9.84 -7.39
CA VAL A 277 -14.20 -10.93 -7.28
C VAL A 277 -14.87 -11.15 -8.62
N THR A 278 -14.90 -12.38 -9.08
CA THR A 278 -15.67 -12.81 -10.27
C THR A 278 -16.53 -14.00 -9.92
N PHE A 279 -17.81 -13.93 -10.23
CA PHE A 279 -18.77 -14.99 -10.01
C PHE A 279 -19.51 -15.35 -11.29
N ASP A 280 -19.35 -16.59 -11.73
CA ASP A 280 -20.01 -17.18 -12.88
C ASP A 280 -20.90 -18.37 -12.53
N GLY A 281 -21.05 -18.65 -11.22
CA GLY A 281 -21.81 -19.80 -10.70
C GLY A 281 -23.29 -19.82 -11.09
N LEU A 282 -23.88 -18.66 -11.39
CA LEU A 282 -25.25 -18.53 -11.84
C LEU A 282 -25.52 -19.31 -13.14
N ASN A 283 -24.50 -19.47 -13.98
CA ASN A 283 -24.60 -20.25 -15.22
C ASN A 283 -24.94 -21.74 -15.00
N LYS A 284 -24.87 -22.25 -13.76
CA LYS A 284 -25.16 -23.64 -13.40
C LYS A 284 -26.61 -23.86 -13.05
N LEU A 285 -27.37 -22.79 -12.76
CA LEU A 285 -28.77 -22.87 -12.37
C LEU A 285 -29.65 -23.22 -13.58
N LYS A 286 -30.45 -24.25 -13.49
CA LYS A 286 -31.25 -24.76 -14.63
C LYS A 286 -32.21 -23.74 -15.20
N PHE A 287 -32.83 -22.90 -14.35
CA PHE A 287 -33.76 -21.86 -14.81
C PHE A 287 -33.05 -20.73 -15.54
N ILE A 288 -31.80 -20.39 -15.14
CA ILE A 288 -30.98 -19.38 -15.83
C ILE A 288 -30.54 -19.89 -17.21
N LYS A 289 -30.03 -21.11 -17.27
CA LYS A 289 -29.60 -21.75 -18.54
C LYS A 289 -30.65 -21.78 -19.63
N LYS A 290 -31.92 -21.69 -19.28
CA LYS A 290 -33.02 -21.68 -20.26
C LYS A 290 -33.04 -20.40 -21.10
N TYR A 291 -32.60 -19.27 -20.54
CA TYR A 291 -32.70 -17.94 -21.13
C TYR A 291 -31.35 -17.27 -21.35
N VAL A 292 -30.39 -17.60 -20.52
CA VAL A 292 -29.10 -16.93 -20.46
C VAL A 292 -27.99 -17.92 -20.77
N LYS A 293 -27.22 -17.64 -21.81
CA LYS A 293 -26.06 -18.43 -22.23
C LYS A 293 -24.87 -18.25 -21.29
N ASN A 294 -24.65 -17.01 -20.86
CA ASN A 294 -23.58 -16.68 -19.92
C ASN A 294 -23.97 -15.45 -19.08
N ILE A 295 -23.72 -15.51 -17.79
CA ILE A 295 -23.84 -14.39 -16.86
C ILE A 295 -22.61 -14.37 -15.96
N THR A 296 -21.98 -13.20 -15.82
CA THR A 296 -20.80 -12.99 -14.99
C THR A 296 -21.00 -11.74 -14.15
N LEU A 297 -20.81 -11.89 -12.83
CA LEU A 297 -20.78 -10.78 -11.88
C LEU A 297 -19.33 -10.48 -11.52
N LYS A 298 -19.01 -9.17 -11.42
CA LYS A 298 -17.66 -8.71 -11.02
C LYS A 298 -17.74 -7.60 -9.98
N HIS A 299 -16.77 -7.62 -9.08
CA HIS A 299 -16.51 -6.55 -8.11
C HIS A 299 -15.00 -6.40 -7.94
N THR A 300 -14.52 -5.16 -7.90
CA THR A 300 -13.10 -4.85 -7.70
C THR A 300 -12.96 -3.78 -6.63
N TYR A 301 -12.02 -3.98 -5.72
CA TYR A 301 -11.59 -2.98 -4.76
C TYR A 301 -10.08 -2.84 -4.80
N ARG A 302 -9.62 -1.61 -4.92
CA ARG A 302 -8.20 -1.25 -4.83
C ARG A 302 -8.05 0.05 -4.06
N SER A 303 -7.13 0.07 -3.12
CA SER A 303 -6.78 1.28 -2.40
C SER A 303 -5.27 1.34 -2.18
N THR A 304 -4.71 2.53 -2.36
CA THR A 304 -3.28 2.78 -2.27
C THR A 304 -3.02 4.08 -1.55
N TYR A 305 -2.11 4.05 -0.60
CA TYR A 305 -1.54 5.23 0.05
C TYR A 305 -0.19 5.53 -0.58
N ASN A 306 0.04 6.79 -0.93
CA ASN A 306 1.28 7.24 -1.56
C ASN A 306 1.85 8.44 -0.79
N VAL A 307 3.16 8.39 -0.54
CA VAL A 307 4.00 9.55 -0.25
C VAL A 307 4.70 9.89 -1.57
N ASN A 308 4.23 10.94 -2.24
CA ASN A 308 4.64 11.22 -3.62
C ASN A 308 6.11 11.62 -3.73
N SER A 309 6.58 12.38 -2.75
CA SER A 309 7.99 12.75 -2.62
C SER A 309 8.31 13.07 -1.16
N PHE A 310 9.49 12.71 -0.74
CA PHE A 310 10.06 13.12 0.53
C PHE A 310 11.56 13.40 0.36
N ALA A 311 12.10 14.26 1.19
CA ALA A 311 13.53 14.51 1.29
C ALA A 311 13.93 14.70 2.76
N THR A 312 15.15 14.33 3.12
CA THR A 312 15.67 14.55 4.47
C THR A 312 15.68 16.04 4.79
N SER A 313 15.18 16.41 5.96
CA SER A 313 15.37 17.74 6.52
C SER A 313 16.80 17.88 7.04
N LEU A 314 17.53 18.89 6.56
CA LEU A 314 18.91 19.13 6.97
C LEU A 314 19.03 19.66 8.40
N ASP A 315 17.93 20.17 8.94
CA ASP A 315 17.84 20.72 10.30
C ASP A 315 17.35 19.70 11.34
N TYR A 316 17.05 18.46 10.88
CA TYR A 316 16.62 17.40 11.78
C TYR A 316 17.75 16.95 12.69
N VAL A 317 17.49 16.96 13.97
CA VAL A 317 18.39 16.44 15.01
C VAL A 317 17.67 15.32 15.76
N GLU A 318 18.33 14.18 15.82
CA GLU A 318 17.82 12.96 16.48
C GLU A 318 18.56 12.69 17.78
N PHE A 319 17.82 12.31 18.80
CA PHE A 319 18.34 11.74 20.03
C PHE A 319 17.44 10.58 20.47
N ASP A 320 18.04 9.43 20.75
CA ASP A 320 17.33 8.17 21.09
C ASP A 320 16.24 7.79 20.06
N GLU A 321 16.52 7.90 18.75
CA GLU A 321 15.63 7.59 17.64
C GLU A 321 14.40 8.54 17.53
N PHE A 322 14.40 9.67 18.24
CA PHE A 322 13.31 10.63 18.25
C PHE A 322 13.79 12.06 17.94
N PRO A 323 12.89 12.93 17.40
CA PRO A 323 13.24 14.32 17.17
C PRO A 323 13.56 15.02 18.51
N ALA A 324 14.67 15.76 18.50
CA ALA A 324 15.18 16.42 19.72
C ALA A 324 15.23 17.94 19.60
N MET A 325 15.10 18.51 18.40
CA MET A 325 15.20 19.95 18.16
C MET A 325 13.89 20.54 17.67
N LEU A 326 13.39 21.55 18.38
CA LEU A 326 12.23 22.33 17.98
C LEU A 326 12.58 23.23 16.81
N ASN A 327 11.67 23.35 15.85
CA ASN A 327 11.80 24.21 14.67
C ASN A 327 11.41 25.65 15.02
N PRO A 328 12.36 26.59 15.06
CA PRO A 328 12.04 28.00 15.35
C PRO A 328 11.12 28.63 14.29
N GLY A 329 11.16 28.11 13.04
CA GLY A 329 10.34 28.61 11.94
C GLY A 329 8.87 28.25 12.05
N SER A 330 8.52 27.25 12.87
CA SER A 330 7.12 26.84 13.13
C SER A 330 6.53 27.50 14.39
N ALA A 331 7.30 28.28 15.13
CA ALA A 331 6.86 28.92 16.36
C ALA A 331 5.77 29.96 16.10
N VAL A 332 4.65 29.81 16.75
CA VAL A 332 3.52 30.75 16.74
C VAL A 332 3.41 31.39 18.13
N TYR A 333 3.42 32.73 18.17
CA TYR A 333 3.31 33.50 19.40
C TYR A 333 2.01 34.28 19.41
N ASP A 334 1.43 34.44 20.57
CA ASP A 334 0.36 35.43 20.78
C ASP A 334 0.91 36.82 20.53
N THR A 335 0.25 37.58 19.68
CA THR A 335 0.72 38.91 19.25
C THR A 335 0.63 39.98 20.35
N ILE A 336 -0.14 39.71 21.40
CA ILE A 336 -0.40 40.68 22.52
C ILE A 336 0.46 40.34 23.73
N SER A 337 0.43 39.06 24.13
CA SER A 337 1.12 38.59 25.35
C SER A 337 2.56 38.13 25.09
N GLY A 338 2.91 37.82 23.83
CA GLY A 338 4.22 37.22 23.47
C GLY A 338 4.37 35.76 23.94
N VAL A 339 3.29 35.14 24.40
CA VAL A 339 3.32 33.73 24.85
C VAL A 339 3.44 32.78 23.63
N LEU A 340 4.24 31.73 23.73
CA LEU A 340 4.34 30.70 22.72
C LEU A 340 3.03 29.89 22.69
N LEU A 341 2.32 29.92 21.57
CA LEU A 341 1.08 29.20 21.36
C LEU A 341 1.32 27.79 20.86
N SER A 342 2.21 27.63 19.90
CA SER A 342 2.57 26.33 19.32
C SER A 342 3.94 26.38 18.69
N GLN A 343 4.59 25.21 18.60
CA GLN A 343 5.85 24.99 17.87
C GLN A 343 5.96 23.51 17.55
N ASP A 344 6.65 23.16 16.47
CA ASP A 344 6.85 21.78 16.04
C ASP A 344 8.31 21.36 16.19
N TYR A 345 8.57 20.05 16.32
CA TYR A 345 9.89 19.50 16.07
C TYR A 345 10.21 19.56 14.58
N PHE A 346 11.51 19.58 14.23
CA PHE A 346 11.90 19.28 12.87
C PHE A 346 11.53 17.85 12.51
N SER A 347 10.86 17.65 11.40
CA SER A 347 10.56 16.32 10.85
C SER A 347 11.82 15.71 10.24
N GLN A 348 11.99 14.39 10.34
CA GLN A 348 13.11 13.67 9.70
C GLN A 348 13.08 13.85 8.18
N TYR A 349 11.90 13.78 7.59
CA TYR A 349 11.67 13.98 6.16
C TYR A 349 10.67 15.10 5.94
N GLU A 350 10.97 15.97 5.00
CA GLU A 350 10.03 16.95 4.46
C GLU A 350 9.17 16.27 3.39
N ILE A 351 7.87 16.18 3.63
CA ILE A 351 6.89 15.57 2.74
C ILE A 351 5.98 16.66 2.20
N GLY A 352 5.93 16.85 0.89
CA GLY A 352 5.07 17.86 0.28
C GLY A 352 3.60 17.51 0.32
N GLN A 353 3.27 16.24 0.04
CA GLN A 353 1.89 15.74 0.08
C GLN A 353 1.82 14.22 0.20
N VAL A 354 0.72 13.75 0.78
CA VAL A 354 0.32 12.35 0.77
C VAL A 354 -1.03 12.18 0.09
N THR A 355 -1.22 11.03 -0.58
CA THR A 355 -2.44 10.76 -1.34
C THR A 355 -2.97 9.37 -1.01
N LEU A 356 -4.28 9.27 -0.80
CA LEU A 356 -5.02 8.02 -0.73
C LEU A 356 -5.92 7.92 -1.97
N SER A 357 -5.65 6.92 -2.81
CA SER A 357 -6.44 6.61 -3.99
C SER A 357 -7.25 5.35 -3.76
N GLU A 358 -8.55 5.43 -3.97
CA GLU A 358 -9.49 4.32 -3.85
C GLU A 358 -10.23 4.12 -5.17
N ASN A 359 -10.29 2.86 -5.62
CA ASN A 359 -10.88 2.49 -6.89
C ASN A 359 -11.75 1.24 -6.74
N LEU A 360 -13.05 1.43 -6.89
CA LEU A 360 -14.09 0.41 -6.98
C LEU A 360 -14.54 0.33 -8.44
N SER A 361 -13.71 -0.19 -9.31
CA SER A 361 -13.97 -0.25 -10.77
C SER A 361 -13.77 -1.67 -11.29
N PRO A 362 -14.88 -2.44 -11.35
CA PRO A 362 -16.25 -2.07 -10.99
C PRO A 362 -16.56 -2.19 -9.49
N LEU A 363 -17.38 -1.29 -8.94
CA LEU A 363 -18.08 -1.52 -7.68
C LEU A 363 -19.04 -2.72 -7.82
N PHE A 364 -19.77 -2.75 -8.95
CA PHE A 364 -20.63 -3.86 -9.33
C PHE A 364 -20.75 -3.90 -10.85
N LYS A 365 -20.62 -5.10 -11.43
CA LYS A 365 -20.78 -5.31 -12.87
C LYS A 365 -21.49 -6.60 -13.15
N ILE A 366 -22.43 -6.55 -14.08
CA ILE A 366 -23.09 -7.70 -14.69
C ILE A 366 -22.82 -7.68 -16.19
N ASP A 367 -22.21 -8.73 -16.69
CA ASP A 367 -22.16 -9.05 -18.11
C ASP A 367 -23.09 -10.24 -18.39
N MET A 368 -24.03 -10.11 -19.30
CA MET A 368 -25.01 -11.14 -19.64
C MET A 368 -25.09 -11.34 -21.14
N ALA A 369 -25.08 -12.59 -21.57
CA ALA A 369 -25.36 -13.00 -22.93
C ALA A 369 -26.57 -13.94 -22.93
N LEU A 370 -27.63 -13.60 -23.67
CA LEU A 370 -28.84 -14.39 -23.78
C LEU A 370 -28.73 -15.44 -24.93
N GLU A 371 -29.56 -16.45 -24.89
CA GLU A 371 -29.61 -17.50 -25.92
C GLU A 371 -29.99 -16.95 -27.32
N ASN A 372 -30.75 -15.86 -27.37
CA ASN A 372 -31.15 -15.18 -28.59
C ASN A 372 -30.08 -14.26 -29.18
N SER A 373 -28.82 -14.38 -28.76
CA SER A 373 -27.68 -13.56 -29.18
C SER A 373 -27.70 -12.07 -28.75
N PHE A 374 -28.64 -11.71 -27.87
CA PHE A 374 -28.62 -10.41 -27.20
C PHE A 374 -27.61 -10.40 -26.06
N THR A 375 -26.88 -9.29 -25.90
CA THR A 375 -25.95 -9.06 -24.81
C THR A 375 -26.36 -7.83 -24.04
N ALA A 376 -26.21 -7.90 -22.71
CA ALA A 376 -26.45 -6.76 -21.83
C ALA A 376 -25.29 -6.61 -20.85
N ARG A 377 -24.93 -5.37 -20.58
CA ARG A 377 -23.94 -4.97 -19.59
C ARG A 377 -24.51 -3.90 -18.68
N PHE A 378 -24.32 -4.06 -17.40
CA PHE A 378 -24.55 -3.03 -16.41
C PHE A 378 -23.32 -2.94 -15.50
N GLU A 379 -22.81 -1.72 -15.31
CA GLU A 379 -21.58 -1.51 -14.52
C GLU A 379 -21.71 -0.20 -13.75
N ILE A 380 -21.38 -0.26 -12.45
CA ILE A 380 -21.22 0.90 -11.57
C ILE A 380 -19.75 0.98 -11.17
N LYS A 381 -19.15 2.15 -11.34
CA LYS A 381 -17.80 2.44 -10.89
C LYS A 381 -17.80 3.59 -9.90
N LYS A 382 -16.90 3.53 -8.93
CA LYS A 382 -16.66 4.61 -7.98
C LYS A 382 -15.18 4.76 -7.76
N LYS A 383 -14.67 5.99 -7.87
CA LYS A 383 -13.28 6.32 -7.57
C LYS A 383 -13.25 7.48 -6.59
N ARG A 384 -12.26 7.49 -5.72
CA ARG A 384 -12.02 8.54 -4.76
C ARG A 384 -10.53 8.78 -4.64
N ASN A 385 -10.12 10.05 -4.75
CA ASN A 385 -8.77 10.49 -4.46
C ASN A 385 -8.82 11.53 -3.37
N ILE A 386 -8.02 11.32 -2.33
CA ILE A 386 -7.91 12.20 -1.19
C ILE A 386 -6.46 12.60 -1.07
N THR A 387 -6.17 13.88 -1.13
CA THR A 387 -4.82 14.44 -1.06
C THR A 387 -4.72 15.38 0.11
N LEU A 388 -3.74 15.13 0.97
CA LEU A 388 -3.35 16.03 2.05
C LEU A 388 -2.07 16.74 1.62
N GLY A 389 -2.17 18.03 1.33
CA GLY A 389 -1.05 18.93 1.08
C GLY A 389 -0.50 19.43 2.42
N LEU A 390 0.78 19.17 2.68
CA LEU A 390 1.42 19.53 3.95
C LEU A 390 2.00 20.94 3.94
N ASN A 391 2.29 21.49 2.76
CA ASN A 391 2.78 22.86 2.63
C ASN A 391 1.71 23.93 2.94
N ASN A 392 0.43 23.59 2.76
CA ASN A 392 -0.70 24.51 2.95
C ASN A 392 -1.76 23.93 3.89
N ASN A 393 -1.52 22.77 4.49
CA ASN A 393 -2.42 22.05 5.39
C ASN A 393 -3.82 21.83 4.82
N GLN A 394 -3.92 21.64 3.49
CA GLN A 394 -5.17 21.46 2.80
C GLN A 394 -5.48 20.01 2.51
N LEU A 395 -6.71 19.61 2.80
CA LEU A 395 -7.25 18.31 2.43
C LEU A 395 -8.20 18.48 1.24
N THR A 396 -7.88 17.83 0.14
CA THR A 396 -8.71 17.81 -1.07
C THR A 396 -9.25 16.42 -1.31
N GLU A 397 -10.54 16.29 -1.55
CA GLU A 397 -11.18 15.03 -1.89
C GLU A 397 -11.92 15.14 -3.22
N SER A 398 -11.56 14.30 -4.19
CA SER A 398 -12.21 14.16 -5.49
C SER A 398 -12.93 12.82 -5.56
N ASN A 399 -14.22 12.85 -5.96
CA ASN A 399 -15.05 11.65 -6.12
C ASN A 399 -15.59 11.60 -7.53
N GLU A 400 -15.50 10.42 -8.14
CA GLU A 400 -16.03 10.09 -9.44
C GLU A 400 -16.98 8.90 -9.31
N SER A 401 -18.17 9.01 -9.89
CA SER A 401 -19.13 7.91 -10.01
C SER A 401 -19.58 7.80 -11.45
N GLU A 402 -19.54 6.58 -12.00
CA GLU A 402 -19.91 6.29 -13.39
C GLU A 402 -20.87 5.11 -13.43
N ILE A 403 -21.94 5.23 -14.20
CA ILE A 403 -22.86 4.14 -14.52
C ILE A 403 -22.74 3.86 -16.01
N VAL A 404 -22.45 2.61 -16.36
CA VAL A 404 -22.36 2.16 -17.76
C VAL A 404 -23.46 1.15 -18.01
N ILE A 405 -24.29 1.44 -19.01
CA ILE A 405 -25.31 0.53 -19.52
C ILE A 405 -24.98 0.26 -20.99
N GLY A 406 -24.87 -1.00 -21.34
CA GLY A 406 -24.57 -1.42 -22.70
C GLY A 406 -25.50 -2.54 -23.13
N SER A 407 -25.93 -2.51 -24.40
CA SER A 407 -26.66 -3.61 -25.02
C SER A 407 -26.12 -3.84 -26.42
N GLY A 408 -26.22 -5.07 -26.89
CA GLY A 408 -25.78 -5.45 -28.22
C GLY A 408 -26.53 -6.67 -28.71
N TYR A 409 -26.66 -6.79 -30.01
CA TYR A 409 -27.23 -7.96 -30.66
C TYR A 409 -26.23 -8.50 -31.69
N ARG A 410 -25.96 -9.80 -31.65
CA ARG A 410 -25.08 -10.46 -32.61
C ARG A 410 -25.94 -11.16 -33.69
N PHE A 411 -25.93 -10.62 -34.90
CA PHE A 411 -26.49 -11.28 -36.08
C PHE A 411 -25.68 -12.53 -36.39
N LYS A 412 -26.36 -13.66 -36.59
CA LYS A 412 -25.76 -14.89 -37.07
C LYS A 412 -26.20 -15.11 -38.48
N ASP A 413 -25.31 -15.62 -39.33
CA ASP A 413 -25.59 -16.05 -40.68
C ASP A 413 -26.22 -14.96 -41.59
N VAL A 414 -25.62 -13.77 -41.62
CA VAL A 414 -26.00 -12.72 -42.57
C VAL A 414 -25.42 -13.11 -43.94
N SER A 415 -26.22 -13.72 -44.80
CA SER A 415 -25.88 -13.87 -46.22
C SER A 415 -26.14 -12.54 -46.93
N LEU A 416 -25.08 -11.82 -47.28
CA LEU A 416 -25.15 -10.72 -48.24
C LEU A 416 -25.24 -11.34 -49.66
N ASN A 417 -26.44 -11.41 -50.23
CA ASN A 417 -26.58 -11.65 -51.67
C ASN A 417 -26.17 -10.35 -52.38
N VAL A 418 -24.97 -10.35 -52.96
CA VAL A 418 -24.47 -9.34 -53.88
C VAL A 418 -24.89 -9.76 -55.29
#